data_6341e47433502b6248bddb8afe38ac5f
#
_entry.id   6341e47433502b6248bddb8afe38ac5f
#
_cell.length_a   1.000
_cell.length_b   1.000
_cell.length_c   1.000
_cell.angle_alpha   90.00
_cell.angle_beta   90.00
_cell.angle_gamma   90.00
#
_symmetry.space_group_name_H-M   'P 1'
#
loop_
_entity.id
_entity.type
_entity.pdbx_description
1 polymer ?
#
loop_
_entity_poly.entity_id
_entity_poly.type
_entity_poly.pdbx_seq_one_letter_code
_entity_poly.pdbx_strand_id
1 'polypeptide(L)'
;MELLIVVAIILIIATIAIPSLLRSRQAAQESSAVAQIRTINTAEVTYLSSNQGNYGDIPSLITQGLLDTRFAPPGTVSGYNYTLSASGSDYTVTAMPTSPNSGRYGYFSVPDAVIRYSTLTGPCGGPGGNCFPPNQSGAPVS
;
A
#
# COMPACT_ATOMS: atom_id res chain seq x y z
N MET A 1 -34.23 9.63 33.73
CA MET A 1 -32.94 9.68 34.41
C MET A 1 -32.10 8.45 34.09
N GLU A 2 -32.61 7.25 34.16
CA GLU A 2 -31.87 6.01 33.87
C GLU A 2 -31.29 5.94 32.44
N LEU A 3 -32.08 6.35 31.44
CA LEU A 3 -31.64 6.36 30.03
C LEU A 3 -30.50 7.38 29.82
N LEU A 4 -30.49 8.50 30.47
CA LEU A 4 -29.43 9.53 30.38
C LEU A 4 -28.10 9.03 30.94
N ILE A 5 -28.12 8.24 32.00
CA ILE A 5 -26.91 7.66 32.59
C ILE A 5 -26.30 6.66 31.63
N VAL A 6 -27.10 5.81 30.99
CA VAL A 6 -26.63 4.81 29.98
C VAL A 6 -25.99 5.51 28.79
N VAL A 7 -26.63 6.55 28.26
CA VAL A 7 -26.06 7.30 27.11
C VAL A 7 -24.77 8.01 27.51
N ALA A 8 -24.66 8.56 28.73
CA ALA A 8 -23.44 9.20 29.21
C ALA A 8 -22.28 8.21 29.29
N ILE A 9 -22.51 6.99 29.77
CA ILE A 9 -21.48 5.94 29.85
C ILE A 9 -21.02 5.51 28.42
N ILE A 10 -21.97 5.34 27.48
CA ILE A 10 -21.66 4.99 26.10
C ILE A 10 -20.79 6.08 25.45
N LEU A 11 -21.11 7.36 25.67
CA LEU A 11 -20.31 8.46 25.12
C LEU A 11 -18.89 8.47 25.66
N ILE A 12 -18.70 8.23 26.97
CA ILE A 12 -17.38 8.16 27.59
C ILE A 12 -16.55 7.02 26.97
N ILE A 13 -17.12 5.84 26.79
CA ILE A 13 -16.44 4.70 26.17
C ILE A 13 -16.13 4.98 24.69
N ALA A 14 -17.06 5.58 23.96
CA ALA A 14 -16.90 5.91 22.57
C ALA A 14 -15.73 6.88 22.32
N THR A 15 -15.51 7.87 23.18
CA THR A 15 -14.40 8.83 23.03
C THR A 15 -13.02 8.17 23.10
N ILE A 16 -12.90 7.08 23.83
CA ILE A 16 -11.64 6.33 23.96
C ILE A 16 -11.50 5.27 22.86
N ALA A 17 -12.62 4.60 22.52
CA ALA A 17 -12.62 3.48 21.59
C ALA A 17 -12.41 3.90 20.13
N ILE A 18 -12.97 5.02 19.68
CA ILE A 18 -12.92 5.47 18.28
C ILE A 18 -11.49 5.78 17.84
N PRO A 19 -10.66 6.58 18.54
CA PRO A 19 -9.29 6.86 18.13
C PRO A 19 -8.41 5.61 18.13
N SER A 20 -8.62 4.69 19.07
CA SER A 20 -7.91 3.43 19.16
C SER A 20 -8.21 2.53 17.95
N LEU A 21 -9.48 2.44 17.54
CA LEU A 21 -9.91 1.66 16.40
C LEU A 21 -9.32 2.20 15.07
N LEU A 22 -9.27 3.52 14.90
CA LEU A 22 -8.69 4.14 13.71
C LEU A 22 -7.20 3.82 13.56
N ARG A 23 -6.43 3.88 14.63
CA ARG A 23 -5.00 3.52 14.63
C ARG A 23 -4.78 2.05 14.33
N SER A 24 -5.59 1.17 14.90
CA SER A 24 -5.56 -0.26 14.64
C SER A 24 -5.86 -0.57 13.16
N ARG A 25 -6.86 0.11 12.60
CA ARG A 25 -7.22 -0.01 11.18
C ARG A 25 -6.08 0.46 10.27
N GLN A 26 -5.44 1.59 10.56
CA GLN A 26 -4.27 2.06 9.81
C GLN A 26 -3.14 1.03 9.82
N ALA A 27 -2.78 0.50 10.99
CA ALA A 27 -1.73 -0.50 11.12
C ALA A 27 -2.05 -1.78 10.32
N ALA A 28 -3.31 -2.22 10.31
CA ALA A 28 -3.76 -3.36 9.52
C ALA A 28 -3.64 -3.09 8.00
N GLN A 29 -3.98 -1.90 7.55
CA GLN A 29 -3.85 -1.51 6.14
C GLN A 29 -2.38 -1.38 5.71
N GLU A 30 -1.52 -0.84 6.57
CA GLU A 30 -0.07 -0.76 6.36
C GLU A 30 0.55 -2.16 6.22
N SER A 31 0.20 -3.08 7.12
CA SER A 31 0.64 -4.48 7.05
C SER A 31 0.14 -5.18 5.78
N SER A 32 -1.11 -4.95 5.40
CA SER A 32 -1.69 -5.45 4.15
C SER A 32 -0.93 -4.91 2.93
N ALA A 33 -0.56 -3.62 2.92
CA ALA A 33 0.20 -3.02 1.82
C ALA A 33 1.56 -3.70 1.62
N VAL A 34 2.29 -3.96 2.69
CA VAL A 34 3.57 -4.70 2.63
C VAL A 34 3.37 -6.10 2.06
N ALA A 35 2.33 -6.82 2.51
CA ALA A 35 2.02 -8.16 2.00
C ALA A 35 1.68 -8.14 0.50
N GLN A 36 0.93 -7.13 0.03
CA GLN A 36 0.58 -6.99 -1.38
C GLN A 36 1.81 -6.68 -2.26
N ILE A 37 2.74 -5.83 -1.78
CA ILE A 37 4.01 -5.59 -2.49
C ILE A 37 4.83 -6.89 -2.62
N ARG A 38 4.88 -7.71 -1.58
CA ARG A 38 5.54 -9.03 -1.66
C ARG A 38 4.89 -9.92 -2.72
N THR A 39 3.58 -9.89 -2.82
CA THR A 39 2.83 -10.61 -3.87
C THR A 39 3.21 -10.12 -5.25
N ILE A 40 3.29 -8.80 -5.46
CA ILE A 40 3.72 -8.22 -6.75
C ILE A 40 5.17 -8.60 -7.06
N ASN A 41 6.09 -8.49 -6.09
CA ASN A 41 7.49 -8.90 -6.29
C ASN A 41 7.61 -10.37 -6.69
N THR A 42 6.83 -11.27 -6.07
CA THR A 42 6.81 -12.69 -6.43
C THR A 42 6.25 -12.91 -7.84
N ALA A 43 5.19 -12.19 -8.20
CA ALA A 43 4.62 -12.23 -9.55
C ALA A 43 5.63 -11.77 -10.60
N GLU A 44 6.39 -10.70 -10.33
CA GLU A 44 7.44 -10.18 -11.21
C GLU A 44 8.59 -11.16 -11.42
N VAL A 45 9.06 -11.81 -10.37
CA VAL A 45 10.11 -12.83 -10.49
C VAL A 45 9.63 -14.02 -11.32
N THR A 46 8.36 -14.40 -11.17
CA THR A 46 7.76 -15.48 -11.96
C THR A 46 7.61 -15.05 -13.42
N TYR A 47 7.16 -13.84 -13.67
CA TYR A 47 7.05 -13.27 -15.02
C TYR A 47 8.40 -13.19 -15.72
N LEU A 48 9.43 -12.71 -15.03
CA LEU A 48 10.80 -12.62 -15.52
C LEU A 48 11.31 -13.96 -16.06
N SER A 49 11.03 -15.05 -15.35
CA SER A 49 11.46 -16.39 -15.74
C SER A 49 10.79 -16.90 -17.03
N SER A 50 9.58 -16.42 -17.32
CA SER A 50 8.78 -16.83 -18.47
C SER A 50 8.94 -15.90 -19.68
N ASN A 51 9.45 -14.67 -19.49
CA ASN A 51 9.47 -13.62 -20.50
C ASN A 51 10.90 -13.11 -20.81
N GLN A 52 11.83 -14.05 -20.99
CA GLN A 52 13.20 -13.79 -21.47
C GLN A 52 13.99 -12.77 -20.62
N GLY A 53 13.75 -12.72 -19.32
CA GLY A 53 14.45 -11.81 -18.42
C GLY A 53 13.89 -10.39 -18.40
N ASN A 54 12.66 -10.18 -18.84
CA ASN A 54 11.97 -8.89 -18.75
C ASN A 54 10.88 -8.93 -17.69
N TYR A 55 10.74 -7.83 -16.94
CA TYR A 55 9.64 -7.59 -16.03
C TYR A 55 8.41 -7.09 -16.78
N GLY A 56 7.22 -7.26 -16.18
CA GLY A 56 5.94 -6.92 -16.77
C GLY A 56 5.24 -5.76 -16.06
N ASP A 57 4.25 -5.19 -16.72
CA ASP A 57 3.31 -4.25 -16.09
C ASP A 57 2.14 -5.00 -15.43
N ILE A 58 1.35 -4.28 -14.62
CA ILE A 58 0.18 -4.87 -13.93
C ILE A 58 -0.76 -5.60 -14.90
N PRO A 59 -1.16 -5.04 -16.06
CA PRO A 59 -2.00 -5.73 -17.03
C PRO A 59 -1.40 -7.05 -17.54
N SER A 60 -0.10 -7.09 -17.80
CA SER A 60 0.60 -8.29 -18.26
C SER A 60 0.62 -9.38 -17.19
N LEU A 61 0.89 -9.02 -15.95
CA LEU A 61 0.84 -9.94 -14.80
C LEU A 61 -0.56 -10.54 -14.60
N ILE A 62 -1.59 -9.73 -14.73
CA ILE A 62 -3.00 -10.17 -14.64
C ILE A 62 -3.33 -11.12 -15.78
N THR A 63 -2.94 -10.80 -17.02
CA THR A 63 -3.21 -11.61 -18.21
C THR A 63 -2.58 -12.99 -18.09
N GLN A 64 -1.41 -13.10 -17.48
CA GLN A 64 -0.74 -14.38 -17.21
C GLN A 64 -1.25 -15.09 -15.94
N GLY A 65 -2.22 -14.51 -15.25
CA GLY A 65 -2.79 -15.10 -14.02
C GLY A 65 -1.85 -15.06 -12.81
N LEU A 66 -0.79 -14.24 -12.85
CA LEU A 66 0.17 -14.09 -11.77
C LEU A 66 -0.26 -13.07 -10.71
N LEU A 67 -1.18 -12.17 -11.08
CA LEU A 67 -1.70 -11.13 -10.22
C LEU A 67 -3.23 -11.05 -10.32
N ASP A 68 -3.88 -10.72 -9.22
CA ASP A 68 -5.33 -10.59 -9.14
C ASP A 68 -5.81 -9.31 -9.87
N THR A 69 -7.00 -9.40 -10.48
CA THR A 69 -7.63 -8.29 -11.21
C THR A 69 -7.92 -7.05 -10.36
N ARG A 70 -7.98 -7.18 -9.03
CA ARG A 70 -8.14 -6.05 -8.10
C ARG A 70 -6.99 -5.04 -8.15
N PHE A 71 -5.83 -5.43 -8.68
CA PHE A 71 -4.69 -4.54 -8.91
C PHE A 71 -4.77 -3.77 -10.23
N ALA A 72 -5.73 -4.12 -11.11
CA ALA A 72 -5.95 -3.36 -12.35
C ALA A 72 -6.23 -1.88 -12.04
N PRO A 73 -5.65 -0.93 -12.81
CA PRO A 73 -5.88 0.49 -12.56
C PRO A 73 -7.39 0.84 -12.48
N PRO A 74 -7.81 1.61 -11.48
CA PRO A 74 -7.05 2.42 -10.52
C PRO A 74 -6.41 1.66 -9.33
N GLY A 75 -6.45 0.33 -9.28
CA GLY A 75 -5.61 -0.52 -8.42
C GLY A 75 -5.65 -0.21 -6.91
N THR A 76 -6.83 0.04 -6.34
CA THR A 76 -6.99 0.33 -4.92
C THR A 76 -7.29 -0.94 -4.14
N VAL A 77 -6.37 -1.37 -3.28
CA VAL A 77 -6.52 -2.52 -2.40
C VAL A 77 -6.21 -2.13 -0.97
N SER A 78 -7.12 -2.43 -0.04
CA SER A 78 -6.95 -2.18 1.40
C SER A 78 -6.56 -0.73 1.73
N GLY A 79 -7.12 0.25 1.02
CA GLY A 79 -6.85 1.67 1.25
C GLY A 79 -5.52 2.17 0.67
N TYR A 80 -4.85 1.38 -0.17
CA TYR A 80 -3.62 1.74 -0.87
C TYR A 80 -3.80 1.65 -2.38
N ASN A 81 -3.21 2.60 -3.10
CA ASN A 81 -3.06 2.55 -4.56
C ASN A 81 -1.70 1.96 -4.91
N TYR A 82 -1.69 0.99 -5.81
CA TYR A 82 -0.49 0.34 -6.30
C TYR A 82 -0.17 0.80 -7.70
N THR A 83 1.09 1.17 -7.91
CA THR A 83 1.61 1.53 -9.23
C THR A 83 2.86 0.70 -9.49
N LEU A 84 2.90 0.05 -10.63
CA LEU A 84 4.04 -0.74 -11.10
C LEU A 84 4.52 -0.14 -12.41
N SER A 85 5.78 0.20 -12.45
CA SER A 85 6.48 0.64 -13.66
C SER A 85 7.60 -0.34 -13.96
N ALA A 86 7.52 -1.04 -15.07
CA ALA A 86 8.52 -1.99 -15.53
C ALA A 86 9.21 -1.47 -16.81
N SER A 87 10.50 -1.66 -16.89
CA SER A 87 11.32 -1.28 -18.06
C SER A 87 12.44 -2.31 -18.26
N GLY A 88 12.19 -3.30 -19.10
CA GLY A 88 13.16 -4.35 -19.41
C GLY A 88 13.55 -5.14 -18.15
N SER A 89 14.81 -5.02 -17.74
CA SER A 89 15.38 -5.72 -16.59
C SER A 89 15.21 -4.99 -15.25
N ASP A 90 14.39 -3.96 -15.19
CA ASP A 90 14.15 -3.18 -13.97
C ASP A 90 12.65 -2.96 -13.76
N TYR A 91 12.21 -2.86 -12.50
CA TYR A 91 10.87 -2.45 -12.15
C TYR A 91 10.85 -1.65 -10.85
N THR A 92 9.82 -0.88 -10.69
CA THR A 92 9.53 -0.17 -9.44
C THR A 92 8.05 -0.33 -9.10
N VAL A 93 7.77 -0.88 -7.93
CA VAL A 93 6.42 -0.93 -7.39
C VAL A 93 6.29 0.05 -6.25
N THR A 94 5.22 0.82 -6.24
CA THR A 94 4.88 1.76 -5.17
C THR A 94 3.49 1.47 -4.63
N ALA A 95 3.33 1.63 -3.33
CA ALA A 95 2.03 1.58 -2.65
C ALA A 95 1.84 2.87 -1.87
N MET A 96 0.80 3.62 -2.22
CA MET A 96 0.48 4.92 -1.65
C MET A 96 -0.89 4.87 -0.98
N PRO A 97 -1.04 5.37 0.27
CA PRO A 97 -2.35 5.41 0.91
C PRO A 97 -3.28 6.38 0.18
N THR A 98 -4.54 6.00 0.05
CA THR A 98 -5.58 6.82 -0.62
C THR A 98 -6.01 8.02 0.21
N SER A 99 -5.79 7.96 1.52
CA SER A 99 -6.11 9.03 2.47
C SER A 99 -5.18 9.00 3.68
N PRO A 100 -5.06 10.09 4.44
CA PRO A 100 -4.30 10.13 5.69
C PRO A 100 -4.78 9.10 6.73
N ASN A 101 -6.04 8.67 6.64
CA ASN A 101 -6.64 7.67 7.52
C ASN A 101 -6.36 6.22 7.08
N SER A 102 -5.87 6.02 5.85
CA SER A 102 -5.55 4.70 5.31
C SER A 102 -4.15 4.23 5.67
N GLY A 103 -3.21 5.15 5.90
CA GLY A 103 -1.86 4.81 6.30
C GLY A 103 -0.99 6.05 6.46
N ARG A 104 0.09 5.89 7.22
CA ARG A 104 1.07 6.95 7.50
C ARG A 104 2.28 6.87 6.58
N TYR A 105 2.50 5.71 5.97
CA TYR A 105 3.69 5.40 5.20
C TYR A 105 3.33 5.05 3.77
N GLY A 106 4.15 5.50 2.83
CA GLY A 106 4.23 4.95 1.50
C GLY A 106 5.29 3.86 1.44
N TYR A 107 5.09 2.87 0.60
CA TYR A 107 6.00 1.74 0.42
C TYR A 107 6.47 1.65 -1.01
N PHE A 108 7.71 1.22 -1.21
CA PHE A 108 8.21 0.93 -2.53
C PHE A 108 9.16 -0.26 -2.53
N SER A 109 9.30 -0.90 -3.68
CA SER A 109 10.24 -2.00 -3.89
C SER A 109 10.77 -1.95 -5.33
N VAL A 110 11.97 -2.47 -5.50
CA VAL A 110 12.67 -2.62 -6.78
C VAL A 110 13.14 -4.08 -6.92
N PRO A 111 13.86 -4.50 -7.98
CA PRO A 111 14.27 -5.89 -8.18
C PRO A 111 15.10 -6.53 -7.06
N ASP A 112 15.64 -5.76 -6.12
CA ASP A 112 16.28 -6.30 -4.91
C ASP A 112 15.28 -6.95 -3.94
N ALA A 113 13.97 -6.82 -4.22
CA ALA A 113 12.84 -7.31 -3.42
C ALA A 113 12.81 -6.78 -1.98
N VAL A 114 13.61 -5.78 -1.65
CA VAL A 114 13.59 -5.11 -0.35
C VAL A 114 12.49 -4.07 -0.36
N ILE A 115 11.50 -4.24 0.53
CA ILE A 115 10.44 -3.27 0.71
C ILE A 115 10.94 -2.15 1.62
N ARG A 116 10.86 -0.93 1.15
CA ARG A 116 11.27 0.27 1.88
C ARG A 116 10.06 1.13 2.15
N TYR A 117 10.10 1.90 3.22
CA TYR A 117 9.03 2.83 3.57
C TYR A 117 9.57 4.24 3.78
N SER A 118 8.70 5.21 3.58
CA SER A 118 8.95 6.61 3.89
C SER A 118 7.68 7.23 4.48
N THR A 119 7.87 8.16 5.42
CA THR A 119 6.76 9.00 5.90
C THR A 119 6.32 9.94 4.79
N LEU A 120 5.01 10.03 4.62
CA LEU A 120 4.44 10.94 3.65
C LEU A 120 4.54 12.38 4.15
N THR A 121 5.27 13.21 3.45
CA THR A 121 5.34 14.65 3.69
C THR A 121 4.38 15.37 2.75
N GLY A 122 3.12 15.53 3.16
CA GLY A 122 2.11 16.26 2.40
C GLY A 122 0.90 15.40 1.97
N PRO A 123 -0.19 16.02 1.50
CA PRO A 123 -1.36 15.32 1.03
C PRO A 123 -1.05 14.59 -0.27
N CYS A 124 -1.02 13.27 -0.23
CA CYS A 124 -0.92 12.43 -1.41
C CYS A 124 -2.25 12.45 -2.15
N GLY A 125 -2.29 13.02 -3.33
CA GLY A 125 -3.53 13.03 -4.15
C GLY A 125 -3.75 14.29 -4.99
N GLY A 126 -2.80 15.24 -4.99
CA GLY A 126 -2.84 16.38 -5.90
C GLY A 126 -1.81 16.27 -7.02
N PRO A 127 -2.06 16.91 -8.19
CA PRO A 127 -1.06 17.00 -9.25
C PRO A 127 0.18 17.76 -8.72
N GLY A 128 1.27 17.05 -8.48
CA GLY A 128 2.54 17.58 -7.98
C GLY A 128 2.91 17.21 -6.54
N GLY A 129 2.11 16.41 -5.83
CA GLY A 129 2.47 15.86 -4.53
C GLY A 129 3.54 14.79 -4.66
N ASN A 130 4.80 15.16 -4.49
CA ASN A 130 5.92 14.22 -4.36
C ASN A 130 5.82 13.53 -3.00
N CYS A 131 4.92 12.55 -2.91
CA CYS A 131 4.70 11.79 -1.68
C CYS A 131 5.76 10.70 -1.46
N PHE A 132 6.67 10.51 -2.41
CA PHE A 132 7.65 9.45 -2.35
C PHE A 132 8.94 9.84 -3.07
N PRO A 133 10.10 9.69 -2.45
CA PRO A 133 11.32 9.72 -3.21
C PRO A 133 11.34 8.48 -4.12
N PRO A 134 11.45 8.63 -5.43
CA PRO A 134 11.53 7.49 -6.37
C PRO A 134 12.89 6.78 -6.30
N ASN A 135 13.61 6.91 -5.20
CA ASN A 135 14.94 6.39 -5.01
C ASN A 135 15.01 5.46 -3.78
N GLN A 136 16.00 4.61 -3.76
CA GLN A 136 16.25 3.60 -2.75
C GLN A 136 16.61 4.15 -1.35
N SER A 137 16.24 5.38 -1.01
CA SER A 137 16.64 6.06 0.22
C SER A 137 15.70 5.79 1.41
N GLY A 138 14.62 5.04 1.22
CA GLY A 138 13.71 4.66 2.30
C GLY A 138 14.31 3.61 3.23
N ALA A 139 13.88 3.61 4.51
CA ALA A 139 14.26 2.57 5.46
C ALA A 139 13.62 1.22 5.07
N PRO A 140 14.35 0.10 5.16
CA PRO A 140 13.77 -1.21 4.90
C PRO A 140 12.72 -1.57 5.96
N VAL A 141 11.68 -2.28 5.53
CA VAL A 141 10.71 -2.90 6.43
C VAL A 141 11.32 -4.17 6.99
N SER A 142 11.52 -4.20 8.30
CA SER A 142 12.03 -5.37 9.04
C SER A 142 10.94 -6.43 9.22
#